data_cb6ba624a4fe4992fda65a548f044c4b
#
_entry.id   cb6ba624a4fe4992fda65a548f044c4b
#
_cell.length_a   1.000
_cell.length_b   1.000
_cell.length_c   1.000
_cell.angle_alpha   90.00
_cell.angle_beta   90.00
_cell.angle_gamma   90.00
#
_symmetry.space_group_name_H-M   'P 1'
#
loop_
_entity.id
_entity.type
_entity.pdbx_description
1 polymer ?
#
loop_
_entity_poly.entity_id
_entity_poly.type
_entity_poly.pdbx_seq_one_letter_code
_entity_poly.pdbx_strand_id
1 'polypeptide(L)'
;MLNLSHKKMIVWEKSMELVKEVYSLTNSFPPEEKFGLVSQLRRAAVSVISNISEGEARRSKKEKRRFYDIACASAVEIDAQIEVVLELKFLESKEIQKASSLLNECFAMLSKLRRER
;
A
#
# COMPACT_ATOMS: atom_id res chain seq x y z
N MET A 1 -1.49 5.78 -21.78
CA MET A 1 -0.71 5.68 -20.56
C MET A 1 0.63 6.37 -20.71
N LEU A 2 1.10 7.00 -19.65
CA LEU A 2 2.40 7.68 -19.67
C LEU A 2 3.53 6.67 -19.55
N ASN A 3 4.63 6.90 -20.29
CA ASN A 3 5.84 6.07 -20.21
C ASN A 3 6.81 6.68 -19.20
N LEU A 4 6.48 6.55 -17.91
CA LEU A 4 7.27 7.14 -16.83
C LEU A 4 8.21 6.09 -16.22
N SER A 5 9.43 6.52 -15.94
CA SER A 5 10.49 5.63 -15.46
C SER A 5 10.20 5.00 -14.10
N HIS A 6 9.42 5.68 -13.24
CA HIS A 6 9.11 5.13 -11.91
C HIS A 6 8.34 3.81 -11.99
N LYS A 7 7.67 3.52 -13.10
CA LYS A 7 6.94 2.27 -13.28
C LYS A 7 7.86 1.04 -13.34
N LYS A 8 9.16 1.26 -13.52
CA LYS A 8 10.18 0.20 -13.50
C LYS A 8 10.79 0.00 -12.11
N MET A 9 10.45 0.85 -11.14
CA MET A 9 10.96 0.70 -9.78
C MET A 9 10.37 -0.55 -9.12
N ILE A 10 11.21 -1.28 -8.40
CA ILE A 10 10.77 -2.49 -7.69
C ILE A 10 9.66 -2.16 -6.69
N VAL A 11 9.79 -1.04 -5.96
CA VAL A 11 8.77 -0.66 -4.98
C VAL A 11 7.43 -0.35 -5.65
N TRP A 12 7.44 0.23 -6.85
CA TRP A 12 6.21 0.50 -7.59
C TRP A 12 5.53 -0.81 -8.01
N GLU A 13 6.32 -1.76 -8.52
CA GLU A 13 5.82 -3.08 -8.93
C GLU A 13 5.26 -3.85 -7.74
N LYS A 14 5.96 -3.84 -6.61
CA LYS A 14 5.50 -4.50 -5.39
C LYS A 14 4.24 -3.84 -4.85
N SER A 15 4.14 -2.52 -4.96
CA SER A 15 2.95 -1.79 -4.53
C SER A 15 1.74 -2.15 -5.40
N MET A 16 1.95 -2.36 -6.70
CA MET A 16 0.89 -2.82 -7.59
C MET A 16 0.41 -4.22 -7.20
N GLU A 17 1.35 -5.11 -6.86
CA GLU A 17 1.01 -6.44 -6.37
C GLU A 17 0.22 -6.36 -5.07
N LEU A 18 0.58 -5.44 -4.19
CA LEU A 18 -0.14 -5.22 -2.93
C LEU A 18 -1.58 -4.76 -3.20
N VAL A 19 -1.79 -3.86 -4.16
CA VAL A 19 -3.14 -3.44 -4.56
C VAL A 19 -3.97 -4.64 -4.99
N LYS A 20 -3.41 -5.47 -5.87
CA LYS A 20 -4.09 -6.67 -6.37
C LYS A 20 -4.46 -7.61 -5.22
N GLU A 21 -3.52 -7.82 -4.31
CA GLU A 21 -3.73 -8.73 -3.19
C GLU A 21 -4.82 -8.21 -2.25
N VAL A 22 -4.81 -6.92 -1.94
CA VAL A 22 -5.83 -6.30 -1.08
C VAL A 22 -7.22 -6.44 -1.72
N TYR A 23 -7.32 -6.21 -3.02
CA TYR A 23 -8.60 -6.37 -3.71
C TYR A 23 -9.09 -7.82 -3.66
N SER A 24 -8.17 -8.77 -3.88
CA SER A 24 -8.49 -10.20 -3.82
C SER A 24 -8.98 -10.60 -2.43
N LEU A 25 -8.25 -10.22 -1.39
CA LEU A 25 -8.59 -10.57 0.00
C LEU A 25 -9.92 -9.97 0.43
N THR A 26 -10.19 -8.74 0.05
CA THR A 26 -11.41 -8.04 0.49
C THR A 26 -12.67 -8.52 -0.21
N ASN A 27 -12.55 -9.27 -1.31
CA ASN A 27 -13.71 -9.82 -2.01
C ASN A 27 -14.55 -10.74 -1.12
N SER A 28 -13.94 -11.39 -0.15
CA SER A 28 -14.63 -12.34 0.73
C SER A 28 -15.15 -11.72 2.02
N PHE A 29 -14.98 -10.42 2.21
CA PHE A 29 -15.43 -9.74 3.43
C PHE A 29 -16.96 -9.68 3.49
N PRO A 30 -17.54 -9.59 4.71
CA PRO A 30 -19.00 -9.45 4.83
C PRO A 30 -19.52 -8.25 4.05
N PRO A 31 -20.71 -8.35 3.43
CA PRO A 31 -21.28 -7.24 2.65
C PRO A 31 -21.41 -5.94 3.44
N GLU A 32 -21.59 -6.02 4.75
CA GLU A 32 -21.68 -4.85 5.64
C GLU A 32 -20.41 -4.01 5.63
N GLU A 33 -19.26 -4.61 5.25
CA GLU A 33 -17.98 -3.94 5.24
C GLU A 33 -17.65 -3.26 3.91
N LYS A 34 -18.54 -3.33 2.93
CA LYS A 34 -18.32 -2.75 1.60
C LYS A 34 -17.90 -1.28 1.68
N PHE A 35 -18.57 -0.49 2.51
CA PHE A 35 -18.28 0.93 2.69
C PHE A 35 -17.46 1.20 3.96
N GLY A 36 -16.99 0.15 4.63
CA GLY A 36 -16.13 0.22 5.80
C GLY A 36 -14.74 -0.28 5.48
N LEU A 37 -14.34 -1.43 6.07
CA LEU A 37 -12.99 -1.98 5.91
C LEU A 37 -12.60 -2.25 4.47
N VAL A 38 -13.52 -2.73 3.63
CA VAL A 38 -13.21 -2.96 2.21
C VAL A 38 -12.76 -1.67 1.54
N SER A 39 -13.57 -0.62 1.69
CA SER A 39 -13.29 0.68 1.10
C SER A 39 -11.97 1.26 1.63
N GLN A 40 -11.77 1.20 2.95
CA GLN A 40 -10.58 1.76 3.59
C GLN A 40 -9.29 1.04 3.18
N LEU A 41 -9.30 -0.30 3.15
CA LEU A 41 -8.14 -1.08 2.74
C LEU A 41 -7.76 -0.82 1.29
N ARG A 42 -8.75 -0.82 0.41
CA ARG A 42 -8.52 -0.59 -1.02
C ARG A 42 -8.00 0.82 -1.26
N ARG A 43 -8.56 1.81 -0.60
CA ARG A 43 -8.10 3.19 -0.72
C ARG A 43 -6.67 3.35 -0.23
N ALA A 44 -6.34 2.74 0.92
CA ALA A 44 -4.98 2.83 1.47
C ALA A 44 -3.97 2.15 0.53
N ALA A 45 -4.31 1.00 -0.03
CA ALA A 45 -3.43 0.30 -0.97
C ALA A 45 -3.16 1.13 -2.22
N VAL A 46 -4.20 1.72 -2.80
CA VAL A 46 -4.05 2.60 -3.97
C VAL A 46 -3.26 3.85 -3.60
N SER A 47 -3.42 4.37 -2.38
CA SER A 47 -2.68 5.53 -1.90
C SER A 47 -1.17 5.28 -1.88
N VAL A 48 -0.72 4.06 -1.52
CA VAL A 48 0.70 3.74 -1.52
C VAL A 48 1.30 3.97 -2.91
N ILE A 49 0.73 3.32 -3.93
CA ILE A 49 1.27 3.40 -5.28
C ILE A 49 1.11 4.79 -5.90
N SER A 50 -0.01 5.45 -5.64
CA SER A 50 -0.27 6.80 -6.15
C SER A 50 0.75 7.80 -5.63
N ASN A 51 1.10 7.71 -4.35
CA ASN A 51 2.06 8.64 -3.75
C ASN A 51 3.50 8.36 -4.19
N ILE A 52 3.84 7.12 -4.50
CA ILE A 52 5.14 6.82 -5.12
C ILE A 52 5.22 7.53 -6.47
N SER A 53 4.19 7.38 -7.29
CA SER A 53 4.15 8.01 -8.61
C SER A 53 4.21 9.53 -8.52
N GLU A 54 3.42 10.12 -7.64
CA GLU A 54 3.43 11.57 -7.47
C GLU A 54 4.76 12.08 -6.94
N GLY A 55 5.37 11.35 -6.00
CA GLY A 55 6.68 11.72 -5.47
C GLY A 55 7.76 11.73 -6.54
N GLU A 56 7.77 10.70 -7.40
CA GLU A 56 8.76 10.62 -8.48
C GLU A 56 8.57 11.71 -9.53
N ALA A 57 7.36 12.26 -9.65
CA ALA A 57 7.08 13.33 -10.59
C ALA A 57 7.49 14.71 -10.04
N ARG A 58 7.80 14.82 -8.75
CA ARG A 58 8.20 16.10 -8.16
C ARG A 58 9.67 16.40 -8.45
N ARG A 59 10.03 17.69 -8.44
CA ARG A 59 11.39 18.12 -8.76
C ARG A 59 12.27 18.26 -7.54
N SER A 60 11.72 18.75 -6.42
CA SER A 60 12.53 18.97 -5.22
C SER A 60 12.57 17.74 -4.34
N LYS A 61 13.69 17.55 -3.64
CA LYS A 61 13.85 16.45 -2.68
C LYS A 61 12.86 16.56 -1.55
N LYS A 62 12.54 17.77 -1.13
CA LYS A 62 11.59 18.04 -0.04
C LYS A 62 10.19 17.56 -0.43
N GLU A 63 9.77 17.86 -1.65
CA GLU A 63 8.46 17.43 -2.15
C GLU A 63 8.40 15.92 -2.34
N LYS A 64 9.47 15.32 -2.88
CA LYS A 64 9.55 13.87 -3.03
C LYS A 64 9.39 13.17 -1.68
N ARG A 65 10.11 13.67 -0.67
CA ARG A 65 10.05 13.12 0.68
C ARG A 65 8.64 13.19 1.25
N ARG A 66 7.94 14.28 1.02
CA ARG A 66 6.56 14.45 1.49
C ARG A 66 5.66 13.34 0.96
N PHE A 67 5.75 13.04 -0.33
CA PHE A 67 4.92 12.00 -0.93
C PHE A 67 5.32 10.60 -0.45
N TYR A 68 6.60 10.35 -0.25
CA TYR A 68 7.04 9.09 0.34
C TYR A 68 6.60 8.94 1.79
N ASP A 69 6.54 10.04 2.54
CA ASP A 69 6.00 10.03 3.90
C ASP A 69 4.52 9.61 3.88
N ILE A 70 3.76 10.15 2.94
CA ILE A 70 2.34 9.79 2.80
C ILE A 70 2.19 8.31 2.42
N ALA A 71 3.03 7.82 1.50
CA ALA A 71 3.01 6.41 1.13
C ALA A 71 3.32 5.51 2.33
N CYS A 72 4.32 5.87 3.15
CA CYS A 72 4.64 5.14 4.37
C CYS A 72 3.47 5.13 5.34
N ALA A 73 2.82 6.27 5.52
CA ALA A 73 1.66 6.38 6.40
C ALA A 73 0.51 5.49 5.91
N SER A 74 0.30 5.43 4.61
CA SER A 74 -0.71 4.56 4.02
C SER A 74 -0.40 3.08 4.26
N ALA A 75 0.89 2.70 4.19
CA ALA A 75 1.32 1.34 4.49
C ALA A 75 1.05 0.99 5.97
N VAL A 76 1.31 1.93 6.88
CA VAL A 76 1.01 1.75 8.30
C VAL A 76 -0.49 1.60 8.52
N GLU A 77 -1.28 2.35 7.77
CA GLU A 77 -2.74 2.24 7.84
C GLU A 77 -3.22 0.84 7.41
N ILE A 78 -2.66 0.30 6.33
CA ILE A 78 -2.96 -1.05 5.88
C ILE A 78 -2.62 -2.06 6.98
N ASP A 79 -1.46 -1.92 7.59
CA ASP A 79 -1.03 -2.81 8.67
C ASP A 79 -2.04 -2.83 9.80
N ALA A 80 -2.47 -1.66 10.27
CA ALA A 80 -3.46 -1.55 11.33
C ALA A 80 -4.80 -2.17 10.93
N GLN A 81 -5.23 -1.93 9.70
CA GLN A 81 -6.50 -2.47 9.21
C GLN A 81 -6.46 -3.99 9.07
N ILE A 82 -5.33 -4.55 8.66
CA ILE A 82 -5.16 -6.01 8.61
C ILE A 82 -5.23 -6.61 10.02
N GLU A 83 -4.64 -5.94 11.01
CA GLU A 83 -4.76 -6.37 12.40
C GLU A 83 -6.22 -6.42 12.84
N VAL A 84 -7.01 -5.40 12.48
CA VAL A 84 -8.44 -5.37 12.77
C VAL A 84 -9.17 -6.54 12.08
N VAL A 85 -8.84 -6.79 10.82
CA VAL A 85 -9.41 -7.90 10.04
C VAL A 85 -9.18 -9.23 10.73
N LEU A 86 -7.95 -9.45 11.23
CA LEU A 86 -7.62 -10.68 11.95
C LEU A 86 -8.38 -10.79 13.25
N GLU A 87 -8.50 -9.71 14.01
CA GLU A 87 -9.25 -9.70 15.27
C GLU A 87 -10.72 -9.97 15.06
N LEU A 88 -11.31 -9.45 13.97
CA LEU A 88 -12.70 -9.69 13.62
C LEU A 88 -12.90 -11.03 12.92
N LYS A 89 -11.82 -11.75 12.65
CA LYS A 89 -11.82 -13.07 12.03
C LYS A 89 -12.45 -13.12 10.63
N PHE A 90 -12.31 -12.00 9.89
CA PHE A 90 -12.72 -11.98 8.49
C PHE A 90 -11.75 -12.78 7.62
N LEU A 91 -10.47 -12.86 8.05
CA LEU A 91 -9.43 -13.67 7.42
C LEU A 91 -8.59 -14.32 8.50
N GLU A 92 -7.94 -15.43 8.15
CA GLU A 92 -7.00 -16.11 9.04
C GLU A 92 -5.56 -15.70 8.70
N SER A 93 -4.64 -15.87 9.66
CA SER A 93 -3.23 -15.51 9.48
C SER A 93 -2.61 -16.08 8.21
N LYS A 94 -2.93 -17.33 7.86
CA LYS A 94 -2.37 -17.95 6.65
C LYS A 94 -2.82 -17.26 5.37
N GLU A 95 -4.00 -16.65 5.38
CA GLU A 95 -4.55 -16.00 4.19
C GLU A 95 -3.89 -14.65 3.90
N ILE A 96 -3.30 -14.01 4.91
CA ILE A 96 -2.70 -12.68 4.74
C ILE A 96 -1.17 -12.73 4.57
N GLN A 97 -0.59 -13.93 4.44
CA GLN A 97 0.87 -14.06 4.36
C GLN A 97 1.48 -13.30 3.19
N LYS A 98 0.87 -13.41 2.01
CA LYS A 98 1.35 -12.71 0.83
C LYS A 98 1.23 -11.20 0.99
N ALA A 99 0.09 -10.72 1.49
CA ALA A 99 -0.12 -9.30 1.75
C ALA A 99 0.88 -8.76 2.77
N SER A 100 1.11 -9.52 3.84
CA SER A 100 2.06 -9.15 4.88
C SER A 100 3.48 -9.03 4.32
N SER A 101 3.90 -10.00 3.52
CA SER A 101 5.22 -9.99 2.90
C SER A 101 5.39 -8.79 1.97
N LEU A 102 4.42 -8.54 1.11
CA LEU A 102 4.44 -7.39 0.20
C LEU A 102 4.46 -6.07 0.97
N LEU A 103 3.67 -5.98 2.02
CA LEU A 103 3.60 -4.76 2.85
C LEU A 103 4.94 -4.47 3.50
N ASN A 104 5.58 -5.50 4.07
CA ASN A 104 6.90 -5.35 4.70
C ASN A 104 7.96 -4.92 3.69
N GLU A 105 7.95 -5.51 2.50
CA GLU A 105 8.90 -5.14 1.44
C GLU A 105 8.67 -3.69 1.00
N CYS A 106 7.43 -3.30 0.76
CA CYS A 106 7.10 -1.94 0.36
C CYS A 106 7.51 -0.93 1.42
N PHE A 107 7.19 -1.21 2.68
CA PHE A 107 7.51 -0.30 3.78
C PHE A 107 9.02 -0.10 3.92
N ALA A 108 9.79 -1.19 3.82
CA ALA A 108 11.26 -1.12 3.91
C ALA A 108 11.84 -0.26 2.78
N MET A 109 11.39 -0.48 1.55
CA MET A 109 11.86 0.30 0.39
C MET A 109 11.45 1.76 0.48
N LEU A 110 10.22 2.04 0.91
CA LEU A 110 9.73 3.42 1.07
C LEU A 110 10.48 4.16 2.16
N SER A 111 10.78 3.47 3.27
CA SER A 111 11.55 4.06 4.37
C SER A 111 12.94 4.46 3.90
N LYS A 112 13.56 3.64 3.05
CA LYS A 112 14.86 3.96 2.47
C LYS A 112 14.77 5.16 1.53
N LEU A 113 13.80 5.16 0.63
CA LEU A 113 13.58 6.28 -0.29
C LEU A 113 13.34 7.59 0.45
N ARG A 114 12.53 7.53 1.50
CA ARG A 114 12.22 8.70 2.33
C ARG A 114 13.48 9.30 2.96
N ARG A 115 14.40 8.45 3.41
CA ARG A 115 15.66 8.91 4.02
C ARG A 115 16.62 9.49 3.00
N GLU A 116 16.67 8.93 1.80
CA GLU A 116 17.62 9.31 0.76
C GLU A 116 17.19 10.54 -0.04
N ARG A 117 15.89 10.86 -0.02
CA ARG A 117 15.31 11.97 -0.81
C ARG A 117 15.00 13.19 0.09
#